data_27e333b837eba33e1a863e3665523af6
#
_entry.id   27e333b837eba33e1a863e3665523af6
#
_cell.length_a   1.000
_cell.length_b   1.000
_cell.length_c   1.000
_cell.angle_alpha   90.00
_cell.angle_beta   90.00
_cell.angle_gamma   90.00
#
_symmetry.space_group_name_H-M   'P 1'
#
loop_
_entity.id
_entity.type
_entity.pdbx_description
1 polymer ?
#
loop_
_entity_poly.entity_id
_entity_poly.type
_entity_poly.pdbx_seq_one_letter_code
_entity_poly.pdbx_strand_id
1 'polypeptide(L)'
;MWRGRPRPRSHGIICPVKSGSTTDLYRKLPSVDELLRTPAMADLISREGPAAVTESARAVLSRLREEIGTALVDDESLDLALSGIPSAIERELQQALRYSLRTVINATGVILHTNLGRAPLSHAAIDHIREIATTYSNLEFDLETGERGKRDIHVDRLFQKLLSEKTAELRSAGRAGTPVPKRNSVSTIVVNNNAAAVLLALNTLADGGEVIVSRGELVEIGGSFRIPDVMAKSNAILREVGTTNRTRIADYERAINERTRLILRVHRSNFQITGFTEEPRIEDLVALAKKRSIPLVEDLGSGVLFDLNSVGVSGEPGVLDSLRAGVEVVAYSGDKLLGGPQAGILSGRSDLIARMRANSLFRALRVDRLTYAALEGTLLAYVRRDHDSIPALRMMRLSKAEIGKRAEAIAGEIQSATLRVELIDGESVIGGGAAPSAVLPTRLLAISHKDLGADELAARLRSSDPPIIARVEEGRVLLDLRTVFPQQDRLLLETISRIESRNAEVRIQKAELKT
;
A
#
# COMPACT_ATOMS: atom_id res chain seq x y z
N MET A 1 49.48 -23.75 43.29
CA MET A 1 50.84 -23.30 42.90
C MET A 1 50.73 -22.48 41.65
N TRP A 2 50.84 -21.20 41.83
CA TRP A 2 50.81 -20.20 40.76
C TRP A 2 52.19 -20.06 40.17
N ARG A 3 52.36 -20.02 38.83
CA ARG A 3 53.56 -19.50 38.19
C ARG A 3 53.10 -18.55 37.08
N GLY A 4 53.60 -17.29 37.20
CA GLY A 4 53.24 -16.14 36.40
C GLY A 4 53.78 -16.19 34.96
N ARG A 5 53.05 -15.46 34.07
CA ARG A 5 53.48 -15.11 32.70
C ARG A 5 54.15 -13.73 32.71
N PRO A 6 55.20 -13.54 31.92
CA PRO A 6 55.91 -12.25 31.82
C PRO A 6 55.12 -11.24 30.98
N ARG A 7 55.19 -9.96 31.36
CA ARG A 7 54.67 -8.80 30.62
C ARG A 7 55.51 -8.53 29.37
N PRO A 8 54.93 -8.16 28.23
CA PRO A 8 55.71 -7.56 27.14
C PRO A 8 56.00 -6.07 27.41
N ARG A 9 57.19 -5.67 27.12
CA ARG A 9 57.70 -4.28 27.24
C ARG A 9 57.10 -3.41 26.16
N SER A 10 56.58 -2.25 26.54
CA SER A 10 56.22 -1.13 25.72
C SER A 10 57.48 -0.43 25.15
N HIS A 11 57.55 -0.24 23.83
CA HIS A 11 58.30 0.84 23.23
C HIS A 11 57.57 1.23 21.92
N GLY A 12 56.95 2.38 21.97
CA GLY A 12 56.43 3.10 20.83
C GLY A 12 56.12 4.51 21.30
N ILE A 13 57.08 5.41 21.18
CA ILE A 13 56.88 6.84 21.42
C ILE A 13 56.02 7.33 20.26
N ILE A 14 54.73 7.51 20.49
CA ILE A 14 53.87 8.31 19.61
C ILE A 14 54.09 9.76 20.02
N CYS A 15 54.72 10.56 19.16
CA CYS A 15 54.77 12.01 19.31
C CYS A 15 53.34 12.54 19.41
N PRO A 16 52.96 13.35 20.41
CA PRO A 16 51.67 14.02 20.41
C PRO A 16 51.69 15.07 19.31
N VAL A 17 50.88 14.90 18.28
CA VAL A 17 50.48 16.00 17.41
C VAL A 17 49.89 17.06 18.34
N LYS A 18 50.36 18.31 18.23
CA LYS A 18 49.84 19.47 18.98
C LYS A 18 48.37 19.64 18.61
N SER A 19 47.47 19.00 19.33
CA SER A 19 46.06 19.30 19.31
C SER A 19 45.86 20.67 19.91
N GLY A 20 45.32 21.61 19.15
CA GLY A 20 44.74 22.84 19.70
C GLY A 20 43.82 22.49 20.88
N SER A 21 43.85 23.32 21.94
CA SER A 21 42.98 23.08 23.08
C SER A 21 41.53 23.01 22.59
N THR A 22 40.74 22.01 23.04
CA THR A 22 39.30 21.87 22.70
C THR A 22 38.57 23.21 22.88
N THR A 23 39.00 24.02 23.84
CA THR A 23 38.49 25.38 24.08
C THR A 23 38.73 26.33 22.90
N ASP A 24 39.85 26.20 22.18
CA ASP A 24 40.15 27.06 21.04
C ASP A 24 39.32 26.67 19.81
N LEU A 25 39.02 25.39 19.64
CA LEU A 25 38.10 24.90 18.60
C LEU A 25 36.69 25.44 18.79
N TYR A 26 36.14 25.44 20.02
CA TYR A 26 34.85 26.04 20.31
C TYR A 26 34.76 27.54 20.01
N ARG A 27 35.86 28.30 20.18
CA ARG A 27 35.91 29.73 19.89
C ARG A 27 35.85 30.07 18.41
N LYS A 28 36.24 29.12 17.53
CA LYS A 28 36.14 29.28 16.06
C LYS A 28 34.70 29.14 15.55
N LEU A 29 33.76 28.53 16.33
CA LEU A 29 32.39 28.35 15.89
C LEU A 29 31.65 29.69 15.84
N PRO A 30 31.05 30.05 14.70
CA PRO A 30 30.27 31.26 14.59
C PRO A 30 29.01 31.18 15.47
N SER A 31 28.49 32.32 15.89
CA SER A 31 27.16 32.39 16.48
C SER A 31 26.07 32.18 15.43
N VAL A 32 24.86 31.76 15.88
CA VAL A 32 23.72 31.63 14.97
C VAL A 32 23.41 32.96 14.30
N ASP A 33 23.50 34.08 15.03
CA ASP A 33 23.22 35.43 14.51
C ASP A 33 24.22 35.86 13.43
N GLU A 34 25.51 35.51 13.59
CA GLU A 34 26.53 35.76 12.57
C GLU A 34 26.22 34.96 11.29
N LEU A 35 25.89 33.69 11.40
CA LEU A 35 25.53 32.86 10.26
C LEU A 35 24.31 33.42 9.51
N LEU A 36 23.25 33.79 10.23
CA LEU A 36 22.02 34.30 9.61
C LEU A 36 22.21 35.63 8.87
N ARG A 37 23.26 36.40 9.19
CA ARG A 37 23.61 37.65 8.48
C ARG A 37 24.42 37.44 7.20
N THR A 38 24.85 36.23 6.90
CA THR A 38 25.60 35.94 5.68
C THR A 38 24.73 35.99 4.44
N PRO A 39 25.25 36.43 3.27
CA PRO A 39 24.47 36.43 2.03
C PRO A 39 23.88 35.07 1.66
N ALA A 40 24.61 33.98 1.90
CA ALA A 40 24.14 32.63 1.63
C ALA A 40 22.88 32.27 2.45
N MET A 41 22.74 32.78 3.67
CA MET A 41 21.56 32.56 4.50
C MET A 41 20.39 33.47 4.12
N ALA A 42 20.64 34.66 3.57
CA ALA A 42 19.59 35.56 3.16
C ALA A 42 18.65 34.94 2.10
N ASP A 43 19.21 34.21 1.14
CA ASP A 43 18.43 33.48 0.12
C ASP A 43 17.60 32.34 0.74
N LEU A 44 18.19 31.58 1.66
CA LEU A 44 17.50 30.50 2.39
C LEU A 44 16.36 31.07 3.27
N ILE A 45 16.61 32.17 3.96
CA ILE A 45 15.60 32.85 4.79
C ILE A 45 14.43 33.36 3.94
N SER A 46 14.73 33.91 2.73
CA SER A 46 13.68 34.38 1.84
C SER A 46 12.78 33.26 1.29
N ARG A 47 13.34 32.07 1.06
CA ARG A 47 12.62 30.92 0.53
C ARG A 47 11.86 30.14 1.60
N GLU A 48 12.49 29.88 2.72
CA GLU A 48 12.03 28.88 3.71
C GLU A 48 11.59 29.51 5.06
N GLY A 49 11.82 30.82 5.20
CA GLY A 49 11.48 31.58 6.39
C GLY A 49 12.57 31.57 7.48
N PRO A 50 12.65 32.63 8.30
CA PRO A 50 13.73 32.81 9.28
C PRO A 50 13.71 31.78 10.42
N ALA A 51 12.55 31.29 10.83
CA ALA A 51 12.44 30.32 11.92
C ALA A 51 13.07 28.98 11.57
N ALA A 52 12.75 28.42 10.40
CA ALA A 52 13.26 27.13 9.93
C ALA A 52 14.77 27.18 9.71
N VAL A 53 15.28 28.25 9.10
CA VAL A 53 16.73 28.44 8.88
C VAL A 53 17.49 28.56 10.20
N THR A 54 16.92 29.30 11.18
CA THR A 54 17.52 29.43 12.53
C THR A 54 17.60 28.09 13.25
N GLU A 55 16.55 27.27 13.16
CA GLU A 55 16.51 25.94 13.79
C GLU A 55 17.56 25.00 13.16
N SER A 56 17.63 24.97 11.83
CA SER A 56 18.63 24.18 11.10
C SER A 56 20.06 24.63 11.40
N ALA A 57 20.32 25.94 11.51
CA ALA A 57 21.62 26.47 11.91
C ALA A 57 22.01 26.04 13.33
N ARG A 58 21.06 26.05 14.27
CA ARG A 58 21.28 25.54 15.64
C ARG A 58 21.61 24.04 15.64
N ALA A 59 20.88 23.25 14.86
CA ALA A 59 21.11 21.80 14.76
C ALA A 59 22.51 21.48 14.23
N VAL A 60 22.96 22.15 13.15
CA VAL A 60 24.30 21.99 12.57
C VAL A 60 25.38 22.39 13.58
N LEU A 61 25.26 23.55 14.23
CA LEU A 61 26.21 23.99 15.23
C LEU A 61 26.24 23.11 16.46
N SER A 62 25.11 22.56 16.90
CA SER A 62 25.05 21.59 18.01
C SER A 62 25.84 20.33 17.67
N ARG A 63 25.66 19.78 16.48
CA ARG A 63 26.39 18.61 16.01
C ARG A 63 27.90 18.86 15.97
N LEU A 64 28.33 19.99 15.42
CA LEU A 64 29.75 20.36 15.41
C LEU A 64 30.32 20.49 16.84
N ARG A 65 29.55 21.04 17.79
CA ARG A 65 29.97 21.11 19.22
C ARG A 65 30.13 19.71 19.83
N GLU A 66 29.24 18.80 19.53
CA GLU A 66 29.34 17.41 20.00
C GLU A 66 30.56 16.70 19.40
N GLU A 67 30.85 16.89 18.11
CA GLU A 67 32.02 16.33 17.43
C GLU A 67 33.32 16.87 18.00
N ILE A 68 33.41 18.18 18.30
CA ILE A 68 34.52 18.77 19.01
C ILE A 68 34.68 18.19 20.43
N GLY A 69 33.57 18.03 21.15
CA GLY A 69 33.56 17.49 22.52
C GLY A 69 33.99 16.03 22.60
N THR A 70 33.77 15.25 21.55
CA THR A 70 34.18 13.85 21.44
C THR A 70 35.59 13.69 20.81
N ALA A 71 36.31 14.78 20.55
CA ALA A 71 37.63 14.81 19.90
C ALA A 71 37.64 14.09 18.52
N LEU A 72 36.55 14.11 17.79
CA LEU A 72 36.42 13.59 16.43
C LEU A 72 36.91 14.61 15.38
N VAL A 73 37.10 15.87 15.76
CA VAL A 73 37.45 16.98 14.88
C VAL A 73 38.73 17.63 15.37
N ASP A 74 39.74 17.74 14.51
CA ASP A 74 40.95 18.53 14.72
C ASP A 74 40.82 19.92 14.06
N ASP A 75 41.88 20.73 14.11
CA ASP A 75 41.87 22.11 13.63
C ASP A 75 41.62 22.20 12.11
N GLU A 76 42.22 21.31 11.33
CA GLU A 76 42.12 21.28 9.86
C GLU A 76 40.70 20.82 9.41
N SER A 77 40.17 19.75 10.01
CA SER A 77 38.82 19.26 9.74
C SER A 77 37.75 20.25 10.21
N LEU A 78 38.01 21.03 11.28
CA LEU A 78 37.09 22.10 11.69
C LEU A 78 37.04 23.24 10.66
N ASP A 79 38.17 23.70 10.15
CA ASP A 79 38.19 24.77 9.15
C ASP A 79 37.47 24.33 7.85
N LEU A 80 37.60 23.06 7.46
CA LEU A 80 36.83 22.49 6.36
C LEU A 80 35.32 22.46 6.68
N ALA A 81 34.95 22.03 7.89
CA ALA A 81 33.55 21.99 8.33
C ALA A 81 32.92 23.40 8.39
N LEU A 82 33.67 24.39 8.84
CA LEU A 82 33.23 25.79 8.89
C LEU A 82 32.95 26.35 7.50
N SER A 83 33.78 26.06 6.51
CA SER A 83 33.56 26.45 5.12
C SER A 83 32.30 25.77 4.53
N GLY A 84 31.96 24.59 5.00
CA GLY A 84 30.80 23.80 4.58
C GLY A 84 29.51 24.09 5.32
N ILE A 85 29.50 24.96 6.36
CA ILE A 85 28.30 25.25 7.18
C ILE A 85 27.09 25.65 6.34
N PRO A 86 27.16 26.58 5.37
CA PRO A 86 25.99 26.94 4.57
C PRO A 86 25.34 25.76 3.87
N SER A 87 26.14 24.90 3.25
CA SER A 87 25.63 23.69 2.60
C SER A 87 25.12 22.65 3.60
N ALA A 88 25.67 22.59 4.80
CA ALA A 88 25.18 21.72 5.86
C ALA A 88 23.82 22.20 6.41
N ILE A 89 23.64 23.51 6.57
CA ILE A 89 22.34 24.11 6.96
C ILE A 89 21.29 23.88 5.87
N GLU A 90 21.64 24.07 4.61
CA GLU A 90 20.73 23.80 3.50
C GLU A 90 20.28 22.34 3.46
N ARG A 91 21.20 21.40 3.64
CA ARG A 91 20.87 19.96 3.73
C ARG A 91 19.99 19.63 4.93
N GLU A 92 20.29 20.17 6.12
CA GLU A 92 19.51 20.00 7.33
C GLU A 92 18.08 20.54 7.13
N LEU A 93 17.97 21.74 6.56
CA LEU A 93 16.70 22.39 6.23
C LEU A 93 15.87 21.57 5.22
N GLN A 94 16.50 21.13 4.14
CA GLN A 94 15.86 20.25 3.16
C GLN A 94 15.36 18.95 3.80
N GLN A 95 16.13 18.38 4.71
CA GLN A 95 15.74 17.18 5.43
C GLN A 95 14.58 17.44 6.41
N ALA A 96 14.63 18.55 7.16
CA ALA A 96 13.61 18.94 8.13
C ALA A 96 12.27 19.30 7.47
N LEU A 97 12.30 19.96 6.31
CA LEU A 97 11.10 20.41 5.57
C LEU A 97 10.62 19.39 4.52
N ARG A 98 11.34 18.31 4.33
CA ARG A 98 10.95 17.28 3.37
C ARG A 98 9.71 16.53 3.83
N TYR A 99 8.76 16.33 2.91
CA TYR A 99 7.64 15.43 3.17
C TYR A 99 8.14 14.03 3.57
N SER A 100 7.61 13.51 4.67
CA SER A 100 7.94 12.16 5.14
C SER A 100 7.33 11.07 4.25
N LEU A 101 6.11 11.33 3.72
CA LEU A 101 5.47 10.48 2.73
C LEU A 101 6.07 10.77 1.35
N ARG A 102 6.76 9.78 0.77
CA ARG A 102 7.54 9.93 -0.45
C ARG A 102 7.19 8.86 -1.47
N THR A 103 7.34 9.19 -2.73
CA THR A 103 7.26 8.20 -3.80
C THR A 103 8.42 7.21 -3.72
N VAL A 104 8.15 5.95 -4.05
CA VAL A 104 9.14 4.88 -4.14
C VAL A 104 8.96 4.13 -5.46
N ILE A 105 10.02 3.51 -5.96
CA ILE A 105 9.92 2.57 -7.07
C ILE A 105 9.68 1.18 -6.48
N ASN A 106 8.51 0.62 -6.75
CA ASN A 106 8.18 -0.74 -6.35
C ASN A 106 8.71 -1.73 -7.40
N ALA A 107 9.84 -2.35 -7.12
CA ALA A 107 10.44 -3.39 -7.95
C ALA A 107 10.32 -4.79 -7.31
N THR A 108 9.36 -4.98 -6.40
CA THR A 108 9.17 -6.27 -5.70
C THR A 108 8.37 -7.29 -6.51
N GLY A 109 7.61 -6.87 -7.51
CA GLY A 109 6.65 -7.73 -8.20
C GLY A 109 5.36 -8.03 -7.41
N VAL A 110 5.17 -7.38 -6.25
CA VAL A 110 3.92 -7.43 -5.49
C VAL A 110 3.05 -6.26 -5.93
N ILE A 111 1.98 -6.52 -6.69
CA ILE A 111 1.14 -5.46 -7.31
C ILE A 111 0.43 -4.64 -6.24
N LEU A 112 -0.30 -5.32 -5.32
CA LEU A 112 -1.03 -4.68 -4.22
C LEU A 112 -0.20 -4.74 -2.92
N HIS A 113 0.99 -4.15 -2.96
CA HIS A 113 1.92 -4.18 -1.82
C HIS A 113 1.39 -3.35 -0.65
N THR A 114 1.02 -4.02 0.45
CA THR A 114 0.37 -3.40 1.62
C THR A 114 1.14 -2.23 2.22
N ASN A 115 2.47 -2.37 2.34
CA ASN A 115 3.33 -1.35 2.93
C ASN A 115 3.68 -0.21 1.96
N LEU A 116 3.35 -0.34 0.67
CA LEU A 116 3.64 0.67 -0.36
C LEU A 116 2.37 1.35 -0.89
N GLY A 117 1.26 1.28 -0.14
CA GLY A 117 0.03 1.99 -0.45
C GLY A 117 -0.96 1.24 -1.33
N ARG A 118 -0.71 -0.04 -1.64
CA ARG A 118 -1.58 -0.91 -2.47
C ARG A 118 -1.75 -0.40 -3.91
N ALA A 119 -2.99 -0.21 -4.39
CA ALA A 119 -3.25 0.18 -5.77
C ALA A 119 -2.94 1.66 -6.02
N PRO A 120 -2.02 1.99 -6.94
CA PRO A 120 -1.87 3.36 -7.42
C PRO A 120 -3.09 3.81 -8.23
N LEU A 121 -3.47 5.09 -8.13
CA LEU A 121 -4.59 5.65 -8.86
C LEU A 121 -4.24 5.94 -10.33
N SER A 122 -5.26 5.93 -11.19
CA SER A 122 -5.13 6.35 -12.58
C SER A 122 -4.91 7.87 -12.69
N HIS A 123 -4.27 8.32 -13.78
CA HIS A 123 -4.10 9.76 -14.04
C HIS A 123 -5.44 10.50 -14.07
N ALA A 124 -6.47 9.93 -14.72
CA ALA A 124 -7.80 10.52 -14.77
C ALA A 124 -8.41 10.72 -13.37
N ALA A 125 -8.20 9.75 -12.45
CA ALA A 125 -8.65 9.90 -11.06
C ALA A 125 -7.88 11.03 -10.34
N ILE A 126 -6.56 11.14 -10.54
CA ILE A 126 -5.74 12.21 -9.95
C ILE A 126 -6.13 13.58 -10.48
N ASP A 127 -6.38 13.71 -11.77
CA ASP A 127 -6.80 14.97 -12.38
C ASP A 127 -8.16 15.42 -11.85
N HIS A 128 -9.10 14.49 -11.70
CA HIS A 128 -10.39 14.77 -11.09
C HIS A 128 -10.28 15.15 -9.60
N ILE A 129 -9.42 14.46 -8.83
CA ILE A 129 -9.11 14.85 -7.44
C ILE A 129 -8.59 16.28 -7.40
N ARG A 130 -7.66 16.66 -8.29
CA ARG A 130 -7.08 18.00 -8.33
C ARG A 130 -8.15 19.06 -8.61
N GLU A 131 -9.03 18.82 -9.58
CA GLU A 131 -10.15 19.70 -9.90
C GLU A 131 -11.06 19.91 -8.68
N ILE A 132 -11.52 18.81 -8.07
CA ILE A 132 -12.45 18.86 -6.93
C ILE A 132 -11.79 19.40 -5.65
N ALA A 133 -10.48 19.17 -5.46
CA ALA A 133 -9.75 19.63 -4.28
C ALA A 133 -9.57 21.16 -4.23
N THR A 134 -9.35 21.78 -5.40
CA THR A 134 -8.97 23.19 -5.50
C THR A 134 -10.15 24.15 -5.66
N THR A 135 -11.38 23.62 -5.82
CA THR A 135 -12.59 24.41 -6.02
C THR A 135 -13.74 23.95 -5.11
N TYR A 136 -14.86 24.67 -5.14
CA TYR A 136 -16.12 24.18 -4.57
C TYR A 136 -16.71 23.08 -5.46
N SER A 137 -17.47 22.14 -4.87
CA SER A 137 -18.13 21.07 -5.60
C SER A 137 -19.57 20.87 -5.13
N ASN A 138 -20.37 20.22 -5.94
CA ASN A 138 -21.75 19.87 -5.66
C ASN A 138 -21.90 18.61 -4.79
N LEU A 139 -20.95 18.32 -3.91
CA LEU A 139 -20.89 17.09 -3.11
C LEU A 139 -22.22 16.73 -2.41
N GLU A 140 -22.91 17.71 -1.85
CA GLU A 140 -24.22 17.58 -1.21
C GLU A 140 -25.23 18.60 -1.79
N PHE A 141 -25.09 18.97 -3.05
CA PHE A 141 -25.97 19.92 -3.70
C PHE A 141 -26.47 19.35 -5.04
N ASP A 142 -27.75 19.28 -5.20
CA ASP A 142 -28.40 18.85 -6.44
C ASP A 142 -28.50 20.07 -7.38
N LEU A 143 -27.79 20.00 -8.52
CA LEU A 143 -27.73 21.10 -9.48
C LEU A 143 -29.03 21.29 -10.28
N GLU A 144 -29.89 20.27 -10.36
CA GLU A 144 -31.16 20.34 -11.09
C GLU A 144 -32.26 20.95 -10.21
N THR A 145 -32.33 20.52 -8.95
CA THR A 145 -33.40 20.96 -8.04
C THR A 145 -33.01 22.16 -7.18
N GLY A 146 -31.72 22.44 -7.02
CA GLY A 146 -31.20 23.46 -6.09
C GLY A 146 -31.28 23.06 -4.61
N GLU A 147 -31.59 21.79 -4.31
CA GLU A 147 -31.77 21.28 -2.96
C GLU A 147 -30.53 20.53 -2.46
N ARG A 148 -30.56 20.18 -1.17
CA ARG A 148 -29.51 19.36 -0.56
C ARG A 148 -29.61 17.92 -1.05
N GLY A 149 -28.57 17.43 -1.74
CA GLY A 149 -28.41 16.06 -2.21
C GLY A 149 -27.69 15.12 -1.24
N LYS A 150 -27.55 13.86 -1.65
CA LYS A 150 -26.78 12.84 -0.96
C LYS A 150 -25.41 12.70 -1.63
N ARG A 151 -24.33 12.48 -0.84
CA ARG A 151 -22.96 12.36 -1.38
C ARG A 151 -22.76 11.13 -2.27
N ASP A 152 -23.34 10.01 -1.90
CA ASP A 152 -23.13 8.72 -2.54
C ASP A 152 -23.80 8.59 -3.92
N ILE A 153 -24.67 9.50 -4.31
CA ILE A 153 -25.30 9.50 -5.64
C ILE A 153 -24.27 9.57 -6.77
N HIS A 154 -23.14 10.28 -6.54
CA HIS A 154 -22.11 10.46 -7.55
C HIS A 154 -21.51 9.12 -8.00
N VAL A 155 -21.28 8.19 -7.09
CA VAL A 155 -20.74 6.85 -7.38
C VAL A 155 -21.82 5.77 -7.50
N ASP A 156 -22.94 5.88 -6.76
CA ASP A 156 -24.03 4.88 -6.77
C ASP A 156 -24.56 4.66 -8.20
N ARG A 157 -24.77 5.73 -8.98
CA ARG A 157 -25.16 5.66 -10.39
C ARG A 157 -24.18 4.85 -11.26
N LEU A 158 -22.87 4.96 -11.01
CA LEU A 158 -21.84 4.24 -11.76
C LEU A 158 -21.79 2.77 -11.33
N PHE A 159 -21.87 2.50 -10.04
CA PHE A 159 -22.01 1.13 -9.55
C PHE A 159 -23.29 0.45 -10.07
N GLN A 160 -24.42 1.13 -10.05
CA GLN A 160 -25.67 0.60 -10.63
C GLN A 160 -25.47 0.23 -12.09
N LYS A 161 -24.82 1.10 -12.89
CA LYS A 161 -24.51 0.79 -14.29
C LYS A 161 -23.64 -0.44 -14.43
N LEU A 162 -22.52 -0.51 -13.72
CA LEU A 162 -21.57 -1.62 -13.77
C LEU A 162 -22.16 -2.96 -13.27
N LEU A 163 -22.94 -2.89 -12.20
CA LEU A 163 -23.55 -4.08 -11.58
C LEU A 163 -24.81 -4.56 -12.32
N SER A 164 -25.49 -3.70 -13.10
CA SER A 164 -26.71 -4.03 -13.86
C SER A 164 -26.41 -4.46 -15.30
N GLU A 165 -25.53 -3.78 -16.03
CA GLU A 165 -25.23 -4.07 -17.45
C GLU A 165 -24.66 -5.47 -17.64
N LYS A 166 -23.69 -5.88 -16.81
CA LYS A 166 -23.13 -7.25 -16.88
C LYS A 166 -24.13 -8.34 -16.52
N THR A 167 -25.22 -8.01 -15.83
CA THR A 167 -26.34 -8.93 -15.60
C THR A 167 -27.20 -9.09 -16.85
N ALA A 168 -27.28 -8.10 -17.72
CA ALA A 168 -28.05 -8.13 -18.97
C ALA A 168 -27.29 -8.83 -20.13
N GLU A 169 -25.98 -8.62 -20.28
CA GLU A 169 -25.16 -9.24 -21.34
C GLU A 169 -25.15 -10.78 -21.26
N LEU A 170 -25.18 -11.36 -20.07
CA LEU A 170 -25.24 -12.82 -19.88
C LEU A 170 -26.64 -13.43 -20.12
N ARG A 171 -27.70 -12.62 -20.08
CA ARG A 171 -29.04 -13.06 -20.51
C ARG A 171 -29.11 -13.25 -22.03
N SER A 172 -28.36 -12.45 -22.79
CA SER A 172 -28.29 -12.58 -24.26
C SER A 172 -27.42 -13.76 -24.71
N ALA A 173 -26.53 -14.28 -23.85
CA ALA A 173 -25.65 -15.41 -24.14
C ALA A 173 -26.25 -16.80 -23.85
N GLY A 174 -27.57 -16.92 -23.76
CA GLY A 174 -28.27 -18.22 -23.86
C GLY A 174 -28.28 -19.12 -22.63
N ARG A 175 -27.99 -18.62 -21.43
CA ARG A 175 -28.32 -19.33 -20.18
C ARG A 175 -29.71 -18.89 -19.68
N ALA A 176 -30.72 -19.59 -20.13
CA ALA A 176 -32.09 -19.49 -19.61
C ALA A 176 -32.12 -19.94 -18.14
N GLY A 177 -31.88 -19.01 -17.24
CA GLY A 177 -32.09 -19.15 -15.81
C GLY A 177 -33.38 -18.39 -15.43
N THR A 178 -34.15 -18.92 -14.49
CA THR A 178 -35.41 -18.46 -13.95
C THR A 178 -35.52 -16.93 -13.91
N PRO A 179 -36.69 -16.32 -14.23
CA PRO A 179 -36.91 -14.89 -14.19
C PRO A 179 -36.63 -14.37 -12.77
N VAL A 180 -35.57 -13.58 -12.61
CA VAL A 180 -35.38 -12.85 -11.36
C VAL A 180 -36.50 -11.81 -11.25
N PRO A 181 -37.29 -11.80 -10.17
CA PRO A 181 -38.33 -10.81 -9.98
C PRO A 181 -37.74 -9.39 -10.11
N LYS A 182 -38.53 -8.45 -10.67
CA LYS A 182 -38.23 -7.00 -10.80
C LYS A 182 -37.95 -6.26 -9.47
N ARG A 183 -37.68 -6.98 -8.42
CA ARG A 183 -37.71 -6.54 -7.03
C ARG A 183 -36.32 -6.37 -6.43
N ASN A 184 -35.37 -5.77 -6.92
CA ASN A 184 -34.22 -5.26 -6.13
C ASN A 184 -33.25 -4.55 -7.07
N SER A 185 -33.41 -3.25 -7.20
CA SER A 185 -32.29 -2.41 -7.67
C SER A 185 -31.11 -2.57 -6.70
N VAL A 186 -29.93 -2.78 -7.24
CA VAL A 186 -28.69 -2.73 -6.46
C VAL A 186 -28.43 -1.27 -6.12
N SER A 187 -28.10 -0.98 -4.87
CA SER A 187 -27.61 0.33 -4.41
C SER A 187 -26.25 0.16 -3.74
N THR A 188 -25.49 1.24 -3.69
CA THR A 188 -24.13 1.24 -3.14
C THR A 188 -23.92 2.43 -2.22
N ILE A 189 -23.24 2.20 -1.09
CA ILE A 189 -22.69 3.25 -0.22
C ILE A 189 -21.21 3.04 -0.01
N VAL A 190 -20.52 4.13 0.32
CA VAL A 190 -19.05 4.16 0.49
C VAL A 190 -18.70 4.70 1.86
N VAL A 191 -17.78 4.00 2.52
CA VAL A 191 -17.20 4.34 3.83
C VAL A 191 -15.68 4.27 3.78
N ASN A 192 -15.00 4.67 4.86
CA ASN A 192 -13.54 4.88 4.90
C ASN A 192 -12.69 3.67 4.45
N ASN A 193 -13.10 2.46 4.82
CA ASN A 193 -12.41 1.22 4.48
C ASN A 193 -13.32 0.00 4.68
N ASN A 194 -12.88 -1.17 4.26
CA ASN A 194 -13.71 -2.38 4.35
C ASN A 194 -14.04 -2.80 5.80
N ALA A 195 -13.16 -2.55 6.76
CA ALA A 195 -13.45 -2.79 8.18
C ALA A 195 -14.65 -1.94 8.66
N ALA A 196 -14.70 -0.67 8.23
CA ALA A 196 -15.83 0.22 8.50
C ALA A 196 -17.12 -0.25 7.79
N ALA A 197 -17.00 -0.83 6.59
CA ALA A 197 -18.14 -1.41 5.87
C ALA A 197 -18.73 -2.60 6.63
N VAL A 198 -17.90 -3.54 7.05
CA VAL A 198 -18.32 -4.71 7.84
C VAL A 198 -18.93 -4.26 9.19
N LEU A 199 -18.27 -3.32 9.90
CA LEU A 199 -18.78 -2.76 11.14
C LEU A 199 -20.18 -2.14 10.97
N LEU A 200 -20.37 -1.33 9.92
CA LEU A 200 -21.65 -0.68 9.62
C LEU A 200 -22.74 -1.71 9.28
N ALA A 201 -22.42 -2.71 8.47
CA ALA A 201 -23.34 -3.78 8.09
C ALA A 201 -23.81 -4.56 9.32
N LEU A 202 -22.88 -5.00 10.15
CA LEU A 202 -23.16 -5.75 11.38
C LEU A 202 -23.98 -4.93 12.39
N ASN A 203 -23.56 -3.69 12.66
CA ASN A 203 -24.28 -2.81 13.58
C ASN A 203 -25.68 -2.46 13.08
N THR A 204 -25.89 -2.34 11.77
CA THR A 204 -27.20 -2.02 11.22
C THR A 204 -28.15 -3.23 11.18
N LEU A 205 -27.63 -4.40 10.83
CA LEU A 205 -28.46 -5.57 10.52
C LEU A 205 -28.55 -6.56 11.68
N ALA A 206 -27.61 -6.53 12.63
CA ALA A 206 -27.49 -7.54 13.68
C ALA A 206 -27.22 -6.97 15.09
N ASP A 207 -27.53 -5.69 15.33
CA ASP A 207 -27.39 -5.06 16.64
C ASP A 207 -28.09 -5.88 17.74
N GLY A 208 -27.34 -6.33 18.75
CA GLY A 208 -27.81 -7.19 19.84
C GLY A 208 -28.24 -8.62 19.44
N GLY A 209 -28.09 -9.00 18.18
CA GLY A 209 -28.47 -10.30 17.65
C GLY A 209 -27.30 -11.20 17.28
N GLU A 210 -27.61 -12.48 17.03
CA GLU A 210 -26.60 -13.47 16.63
C GLU A 210 -26.29 -13.38 15.13
N VAL A 211 -24.98 -13.46 14.82
CA VAL A 211 -24.43 -13.55 13.47
C VAL A 211 -23.70 -14.87 13.33
N ILE A 212 -24.13 -15.69 12.39
CA ILE A 212 -23.54 -17.00 12.14
C ILE A 212 -22.37 -16.85 11.17
N VAL A 213 -21.19 -17.33 11.58
CA VAL A 213 -19.96 -17.32 10.78
C VAL A 213 -19.29 -18.69 10.87
N SER A 214 -18.69 -19.18 9.79
CA SER A 214 -17.83 -20.36 9.83
C SER A 214 -16.56 -20.10 10.65
N ARG A 215 -16.16 -21.06 11.50
CA ARG A 215 -14.90 -20.94 12.25
C ARG A 215 -13.68 -20.78 11.34
N GLY A 216 -13.66 -21.43 10.18
CA GLY A 216 -12.61 -21.28 9.17
C GLY A 216 -12.55 -19.90 8.51
N GLU A 217 -13.54 -19.03 8.75
CA GLU A 217 -13.66 -17.67 8.21
C GLU A 217 -13.38 -16.57 9.23
N LEU A 218 -12.97 -16.94 10.46
CA LEU A 218 -12.58 -15.97 11.50
C LEU A 218 -11.15 -15.49 11.23
N VAL A 219 -11.03 -14.65 10.22
CA VAL A 219 -9.73 -14.18 9.72
C VAL A 219 -9.15 -13.05 10.54
N GLU A 220 -7.81 -12.95 10.55
CA GLU A 220 -7.05 -11.78 10.98
C GLU A 220 -6.31 -11.19 9.78
N ILE A 221 -6.44 -9.88 9.54
CA ILE A 221 -5.82 -9.17 8.42
C ILE A 221 -5.08 -7.94 8.94
N GLY A 222 -3.88 -7.67 8.42
CA GLY A 222 -3.14 -6.43 8.65
C GLY A 222 -2.74 -6.16 10.10
N GLY A 223 -2.52 -7.21 10.89
CA GLY A 223 -1.93 -7.13 12.23
C GLY A 223 -2.87 -6.78 13.39
N SER A 224 -4.14 -6.46 13.12
CA SER A 224 -5.09 -6.18 14.22
C SER A 224 -6.57 -6.26 13.83
N PHE A 225 -6.91 -6.40 12.55
CA PHE A 225 -8.31 -6.56 12.13
C PHE A 225 -8.72 -8.03 12.28
N ARG A 226 -9.54 -8.31 13.28
CA ARG A 226 -10.12 -9.64 13.53
C ARG A 226 -11.63 -9.58 13.42
N ILE A 227 -12.22 -10.53 12.71
CA ILE A 227 -13.68 -10.59 12.55
C ILE A 227 -14.40 -10.65 13.92
N PRO A 228 -13.99 -11.47 14.90
CA PRO A 228 -14.62 -11.49 16.23
C PRO A 228 -14.58 -10.13 16.94
N ASP A 229 -13.48 -9.38 16.83
CA ASP A 229 -13.33 -8.08 17.49
C ASP A 229 -14.24 -7.02 16.86
N VAL A 230 -14.37 -7.04 15.53
CA VAL A 230 -15.30 -6.14 14.80
C VAL A 230 -16.75 -6.49 15.13
N MET A 231 -17.09 -7.77 15.23
CA MET A 231 -18.42 -8.20 15.63
C MET A 231 -18.76 -7.72 17.04
N ALA A 232 -17.86 -7.90 18.00
CA ALA A 232 -18.04 -7.39 19.37
C ALA A 232 -18.23 -5.87 19.40
N LYS A 233 -17.44 -5.11 18.62
CA LYS A 233 -17.56 -3.64 18.49
C LYS A 233 -18.84 -3.20 17.80
N SER A 234 -19.41 -4.02 16.93
CA SER A 234 -20.70 -3.74 16.28
C SER A 234 -21.93 -4.07 17.14
N ASN A 235 -21.73 -4.57 18.36
CA ASN A 235 -22.75 -5.12 19.25
C ASN A 235 -23.45 -6.40 18.71
N ALA A 236 -22.87 -7.05 17.68
CA ALA A 236 -23.34 -8.32 17.18
C ALA A 236 -22.76 -9.49 18.01
N ILE A 237 -23.53 -10.53 18.21
CA ILE A 237 -23.13 -11.71 18.97
C ILE A 237 -22.61 -12.78 17.99
N LEU A 238 -21.33 -13.13 18.12
CA LEU A 238 -20.72 -14.18 17.30
C LEU A 238 -21.33 -15.56 17.59
N ARG A 239 -21.79 -16.24 16.55
CA ARG A 239 -22.23 -17.63 16.57
C ARG A 239 -21.37 -18.43 15.59
N GLU A 240 -20.34 -19.10 16.10
CA GLU A 240 -19.44 -19.93 15.29
C GLU A 240 -20.10 -21.25 14.89
N VAL A 241 -19.85 -21.68 13.63
CA VAL A 241 -20.27 -22.98 13.11
C VAL A 241 -19.14 -23.75 12.46
N GLY A 242 -19.24 -25.07 12.44
CA GLY A 242 -18.24 -25.95 11.86
C GLY A 242 -16.92 -26.01 12.64
N THR A 243 -15.86 -26.33 11.92
CA THR A 243 -14.49 -26.40 12.41
C THR A 243 -13.56 -25.56 11.52
N THR A 244 -12.28 -25.46 11.87
CA THR A 244 -11.30 -24.66 11.12
C THR A 244 -11.24 -25.03 9.64
N ASN A 245 -11.29 -26.33 9.32
CA ASN A 245 -11.10 -26.85 7.96
C ASN A 245 -12.38 -27.41 7.33
N ARG A 246 -13.44 -27.61 8.12
CA ARG A 246 -14.69 -28.19 7.59
C ARG A 246 -15.92 -27.54 8.19
N THR A 247 -16.76 -26.98 7.31
CA THR A 247 -18.07 -26.44 7.65
C THR A 247 -19.05 -26.87 6.59
N ARG A 248 -20.22 -27.34 7.01
CA ARG A 248 -21.29 -27.80 6.14
C ARG A 248 -22.52 -26.94 6.27
N ILE A 249 -23.38 -26.95 5.26
CA ILE A 249 -24.65 -26.24 5.30
C ILE A 249 -25.52 -26.65 6.50
N ALA A 250 -25.45 -27.93 6.91
CA ALA A 250 -26.15 -28.45 8.08
C ALA A 250 -25.68 -27.82 9.40
N ASP A 251 -24.43 -27.35 9.47
CA ASP A 251 -23.92 -26.66 10.66
C ASP A 251 -24.55 -25.28 10.82
N TYR A 252 -24.73 -24.56 9.71
CA TYR A 252 -25.48 -23.30 9.69
C TYR A 252 -26.96 -23.53 10.04
N GLU A 253 -27.59 -24.53 9.41
CA GLU A 253 -29.02 -24.81 9.62
C GLU A 253 -29.35 -25.13 11.08
N ARG A 254 -28.47 -25.90 11.77
CA ARG A 254 -28.61 -26.22 13.21
C ARG A 254 -28.38 -25.04 14.13
N ALA A 255 -27.56 -24.07 13.71
CA ALA A 255 -27.22 -22.92 14.54
C ALA A 255 -28.29 -21.81 14.48
N ILE A 256 -29.13 -21.79 13.46
CA ILE A 256 -30.19 -20.78 13.30
C ILE A 256 -31.24 -20.92 14.41
N ASN A 257 -31.52 -19.81 15.07
CA ASN A 257 -32.54 -19.70 16.13
C ASN A 257 -33.21 -18.32 16.06
N GLU A 258 -34.10 -18.03 16.98
CA GLU A 258 -34.89 -16.77 17.04
C GLU A 258 -34.02 -15.52 17.22
N ARG A 259 -32.80 -15.63 17.76
CA ARG A 259 -31.86 -14.54 17.94
C ARG A 259 -31.02 -14.28 16.70
N THR A 260 -31.02 -15.19 15.73
CA THR A 260 -30.21 -15.06 14.51
C THR A 260 -30.71 -13.91 13.67
N ARG A 261 -29.83 -12.97 13.34
CA ARG A 261 -30.14 -11.77 12.53
C ARG A 261 -29.43 -11.77 11.20
N LEU A 262 -28.32 -12.48 11.06
CA LEU A 262 -27.43 -12.42 9.91
C LEU A 262 -26.65 -13.71 9.72
N ILE A 263 -26.43 -14.11 8.47
CA ILE A 263 -25.36 -15.03 8.09
C ILE A 263 -24.25 -14.18 7.46
N LEU A 264 -23.03 -14.29 7.99
CA LEU A 264 -21.87 -13.62 7.44
C LEU A 264 -20.94 -14.64 6.79
N ARG A 265 -20.66 -14.47 5.53
CA ARG A 265 -19.62 -15.14 4.77
C ARG A 265 -18.39 -14.25 4.75
N VAL A 266 -17.20 -14.77 5.09
CA VAL A 266 -15.94 -14.01 5.00
C VAL A 266 -14.98 -14.74 4.08
N HIS A 267 -14.59 -14.06 3.00
CA HIS A 267 -13.61 -14.60 2.07
C HIS A 267 -12.20 -14.59 2.67
N ARG A 268 -11.51 -15.72 2.58
CA ARG A 268 -10.13 -15.90 3.09
C ARG A 268 -9.12 -15.28 2.11
N SER A 269 -9.02 -13.97 2.11
CA SER A 269 -8.23 -13.21 1.14
C SER A 269 -6.72 -13.19 1.40
N ASN A 270 -6.23 -13.73 2.53
CA ASN A 270 -4.82 -13.65 2.93
C ASN A 270 -4.18 -15.00 3.32
N PHE A 271 -4.93 -16.09 3.31
CA PHE A 271 -4.44 -17.45 3.52
C PHE A 271 -5.31 -18.48 2.81
N GLN A 272 -4.80 -19.70 2.68
CA GLN A 272 -5.54 -20.85 2.17
C GLN A 272 -5.51 -22.00 3.17
N ILE A 273 -6.62 -22.74 3.22
CA ILE A 273 -6.69 -24.02 3.92
C ILE A 273 -6.73 -25.11 2.86
N THR A 274 -5.74 -25.98 2.86
CA THR A 274 -5.60 -27.09 1.90
C THR A 274 -5.68 -28.45 2.59
N GLY A 275 -5.90 -29.51 1.82
CA GLY A 275 -6.00 -30.87 2.33
C GLY A 275 -7.45 -31.30 2.57
N PHE A 276 -7.75 -31.87 3.73
CA PHE A 276 -9.08 -32.39 4.06
C PHE A 276 -10.02 -31.26 4.48
N THR A 277 -10.55 -30.53 3.50
CA THR A 277 -11.38 -29.33 3.68
C THR A 277 -12.77 -29.51 3.11
N GLU A 278 -13.76 -28.77 3.64
CA GLU A 278 -15.12 -28.69 3.13
C GLU A 278 -15.73 -27.35 3.52
N GLU A 279 -16.35 -26.66 2.56
CA GLU A 279 -17.09 -25.42 2.82
C GLU A 279 -18.37 -25.39 1.97
N PRO A 280 -19.46 -24.74 2.47
CA PRO A 280 -20.68 -24.60 1.70
C PRO A 280 -20.44 -23.72 0.47
N ARG A 281 -21.07 -24.06 -0.63
CA ARG A 281 -21.13 -23.18 -1.80
C ARG A 281 -21.98 -21.95 -1.44
N ILE A 282 -21.69 -20.84 -2.09
CA ILE A 282 -22.43 -19.59 -1.84
C ILE A 282 -23.92 -19.74 -2.16
N GLU A 283 -24.28 -20.51 -3.19
CA GLU A 283 -25.66 -20.78 -3.59
C GLU A 283 -26.43 -21.53 -2.50
N ASP A 284 -25.78 -22.46 -1.79
CA ASP A 284 -26.38 -23.24 -0.71
C ASP A 284 -26.68 -22.34 0.51
N LEU A 285 -25.75 -21.41 0.82
CA LEU A 285 -25.96 -20.39 1.86
C LEU A 285 -27.09 -19.41 1.49
N VAL A 286 -27.14 -18.96 0.25
CA VAL A 286 -28.23 -18.11 -0.26
C VAL A 286 -29.58 -18.82 -0.17
N ALA A 287 -29.65 -20.10 -0.54
CA ALA A 287 -30.88 -20.89 -0.45
C ALA A 287 -31.35 -21.02 1.02
N LEU A 288 -30.43 -21.29 1.95
CA LEU A 288 -30.71 -21.37 3.37
C LEU A 288 -31.15 -20.01 3.94
N ALA A 289 -30.46 -18.93 3.61
CA ALA A 289 -30.77 -17.56 4.03
C ALA A 289 -32.19 -17.17 3.61
N LYS A 290 -32.56 -17.43 2.34
CA LYS A 290 -33.90 -17.19 1.81
C LYS A 290 -34.95 -18.03 2.50
N LYS A 291 -34.71 -19.34 2.71
CA LYS A 291 -35.62 -20.26 3.41
C LYS A 291 -35.93 -19.78 4.83
N ARG A 292 -34.95 -19.17 5.50
CA ARG A 292 -35.08 -18.69 6.88
C ARG A 292 -35.38 -17.19 7.00
N SER A 293 -35.48 -16.48 5.87
CA SER A 293 -35.70 -15.02 5.83
C SER A 293 -34.63 -14.23 6.62
N ILE A 294 -33.40 -14.72 6.63
CA ILE A 294 -32.25 -14.12 7.30
C ILE A 294 -31.33 -13.54 6.21
N PRO A 295 -30.87 -12.28 6.28
CA PRO A 295 -29.96 -11.73 5.29
C PRO A 295 -28.60 -12.44 5.28
N LEU A 296 -28.04 -12.64 4.07
CA LEU A 296 -26.67 -13.09 3.85
C LEU A 296 -25.82 -11.88 3.43
N VAL A 297 -24.81 -11.59 4.22
CA VAL A 297 -23.78 -10.58 3.92
C VAL A 297 -22.47 -11.29 3.63
N GLU A 298 -21.76 -10.87 2.59
CA GLU A 298 -20.44 -11.38 2.27
C GLU A 298 -19.38 -10.28 2.42
N ASP A 299 -18.38 -10.55 3.25
CA ASP A 299 -17.13 -9.79 3.27
C ASP A 299 -16.18 -10.41 2.26
N LEU A 300 -16.18 -9.85 1.05
CA LEU A 300 -15.32 -10.29 -0.05
C LEU A 300 -13.90 -9.74 0.05
N GLY A 301 -13.77 -8.52 0.52
CA GLY A 301 -12.51 -7.84 0.73
C GLY A 301 -11.75 -7.41 -0.53
N SER A 302 -11.71 -8.21 -1.59
CA SER A 302 -10.85 -7.99 -2.77
C SER A 302 -11.36 -6.93 -3.75
N GLY A 303 -12.67 -6.80 -3.93
CA GLY A 303 -13.28 -5.78 -4.79
C GLY A 303 -13.17 -6.06 -6.29
N VAL A 304 -13.16 -7.31 -6.70
CA VAL A 304 -13.04 -7.72 -8.11
C VAL A 304 -14.28 -7.32 -8.91
N LEU A 305 -14.10 -6.43 -9.89
CA LEU A 305 -15.07 -6.09 -10.95
C LEU A 305 -14.56 -6.46 -12.34
N PHE A 306 -13.34 -6.95 -12.45
CA PHE A 306 -12.67 -7.37 -13.67
C PHE A 306 -12.62 -8.90 -13.75
N ASP A 307 -12.71 -9.46 -14.96
CA ASP A 307 -12.56 -10.91 -15.15
C ASP A 307 -11.10 -11.34 -14.99
N LEU A 308 -10.76 -11.88 -13.83
CA LEU A 308 -9.41 -12.34 -13.49
C LEU A 308 -8.99 -13.59 -14.29
N ASN A 309 -9.95 -14.39 -14.83
CA ASN A 309 -9.60 -15.52 -15.70
C ASN A 309 -8.91 -15.06 -16.97
N SER A 310 -9.21 -13.84 -17.45
CA SER A 310 -8.57 -13.24 -18.62
C SER A 310 -7.07 -12.98 -18.44
N VAL A 311 -6.58 -12.99 -17.20
CA VAL A 311 -5.16 -12.84 -16.84
C VAL A 311 -4.58 -14.10 -16.19
N GLY A 312 -5.29 -15.24 -16.30
CA GLY A 312 -4.84 -16.52 -15.79
C GLY A 312 -5.02 -16.73 -14.27
N VAL A 313 -5.76 -15.87 -13.60
CA VAL A 313 -6.06 -15.98 -12.16
C VAL A 313 -7.46 -16.55 -11.99
N SER A 314 -7.55 -17.72 -11.37
CA SER A 314 -8.81 -18.42 -11.11
C SER A 314 -9.07 -18.56 -9.61
N GLY A 315 -10.34 -18.75 -9.25
CA GLY A 315 -10.76 -19.05 -7.87
C GLY A 315 -10.96 -17.85 -6.96
N GLU A 316 -10.67 -16.63 -7.41
CA GLU A 316 -11.01 -15.41 -6.66
C GLU A 316 -12.43 -14.96 -7.03
N PRO A 317 -13.36 -14.88 -6.06
CA PRO A 317 -14.74 -14.49 -6.34
C PRO A 317 -14.87 -13.01 -6.66
N GLY A 318 -15.73 -12.69 -7.63
CA GLY A 318 -16.05 -11.31 -8.00
C GLY A 318 -17.29 -10.78 -7.29
N VAL A 319 -17.36 -9.45 -7.11
CA VAL A 319 -18.54 -8.76 -6.55
C VAL A 319 -19.82 -9.13 -7.33
N LEU A 320 -19.70 -9.20 -8.66
CA LEU A 320 -20.82 -9.57 -9.53
C LEU A 320 -21.26 -11.02 -9.35
N ASP A 321 -20.32 -11.93 -9.09
CA ASP A 321 -20.63 -13.35 -8.92
C ASP A 321 -21.40 -13.57 -7.63
N SER A 322 -21.01 -12.91 -6.54
CA SER A 322 -21.72 -12.91 -5.27
C SER A 322 -23.14 -12.37 -5.39
N LEU A 323 -23.30 -11.19 -6.02
CA LEU A 323 -24.63 -10.59 -6.23
C LEU A 323 -25.52 -11.45 -7.14
N ARG A 324 -24.98 -12.11 -8.16
CA ARG A 324 -25.70 -13.04 -9.04
C ARG A 324 -26.11 -14.32 -8.33
N ALA A 325 -25.25 -14.85 -7.46
CA ALA A 325 -25.60 -15.99 -6.62
C ALA A 325 -26.78 -15.65 -5.68
N GLY A 326 -26.98 -14.36 -5.40
CA GLY A 326 -28.09 -13.87 -4.59
C GLY A 326 -27.70 -13.43 -3.19
N VAL A 327 -26.41 -13.16 -2.96
CA VAL A 327 -25.94 -12.47 -1.75
C VAL A 327 -26.61 -11.11 -1.68
N GLU A 328 -27.13 -10.76 -0.52
CA GLU A 328 -27.95 -9.56 -0.37
C GLU A 328 -27.16 -8.30 -0.16
N VAL A 329 -25.95 -8.39 0.43
CA VAL A 329 -24.99 -7.29 0.56
C VAL A 329 -23.57 -7.84 0.47
N VAL A 330 -22.73 -7.21 -0.34
CA VAL A 330 -21.32 -7.51 -0.48
C VAL A 330 -20.49 -6.33 0.01
N ALA A 331 -19.55 -6.57 0.92
CA ALA A 331 -18.59 -5.61 1.41
C ALA A 331 -17.21 -5.84 0.75
N TYR A 332 -16.56 -4.78 0.27
CA TYR A 332 -15.26 -4.89 -0.41
C TYR A 332 -14.45 -3.60 -0.38
N SER A 333 -13.14 -3.72 -0.64
CA SER A 333 -12.18 -2.60 -0.64
C SER A 333 -12.07 -1.93 -2.00
N GLY A 334 -11.89 -0.60 -2.00
CA GLY A 334 -11.63 0.16 -3.21
C GLY A 334 -10.17 0.12 -3.68
N ASP A 335 -9.22 -0.02 -2.76
CA ASP A 335 -7.77 0.07 -2.98
C ASP A 335 -7.06 -1.26 -3.25
N LYS A 336 -7.85 -2.31 -3.53
CA LYS A 336 -7.33 -3.63 -3.90
C LYS A 336 -7.58 -3.89 -5.40
N LEU A 337 -8.27 -4.98 -5.74
CA LEU A 337 -8.50 -5.39 -7.13
C LEU A 337 -9.44 -4.45 -7.91
N LEU A 338 -10.20 -3.60 -7.22
CA LEU A 338 -10.90 -2.50 -7.87
C LEU A 338 -9.92 -1.48 -8.50
N GLY A 339 -8.72 -1.30 -7.91
CA GLY A 339 -7.70 -0.38 -8.40
C GLY A 339 -8.02 1.09 -8.16
N GLY A 340 -8.88 1.39 -7.19
CA GLY A 340 -9.30 2.74 -6.79
C GLY A 340 -8.65 3.21 -5.48
N PRO A 341 -9.21 4.25 -4.84
CA PRO A 341 -8.75 4.76 -3.55
C PRO A 341 -9.10 3.80 -2.42
N GLN A 342 -8.45 4.01 -1.25
CA GLN A 342 -8.90 3.35 -0.04
C GLN A 342 -10.35 3.74 0.26
N ALA A 343 -11.22 2.75 0.26
CA ALA A 343 -12.63 2.87 0.60
C ALA A 343 -13.18 1.50 1.00
N GLY A 344 -14.20 1.48 1.83
CA GLY A 344 -15.07 0.33 2.04
C GLY A 344 -16.35 0.55 1.26
N ILE A 345 -16.74 -0.42 0.47
CA ILE A 345 -17.90 -0.33 -0.41
C ILE A 345 -18.88 -1.40 -0.02
N LEU A 346 -20.15 -1.03 0.12
CA LEU A 346 -21.28 -1.91 0.38
C LEU A 346 -22.23 -1.82 -0.78
N SER A 347 -22.34 -2.89 -1.56
CA SER A 347 -23.27 -2.99 -2.70
C SER A 347 -24.27 -4.11 -2.48
N GLY A 348 -25.53 -3.90 -2.77
CA GLY A 348 -26.54 -4.94 -2.62
C GLY A 348 -27.96 -4.41 -2.63
N ARG A 349 -28.85 -5.16 -1.96
CA ARG A 349 -30.28 -4.91 -1.90
C ARG A 349 -30.60 -3.52 -1.35
N SER A 350 -31.30 -2.71 -2.13
CA SER A 350 -31.51 -1.27 -1.89
C SER A 350 -32.12 -0.95 -0.52
N ASP A 351 -33.03 -1.80 0.00
CA ASP A 351 -33.64 -1.59 1.31
C ASP A 351 -32.63 -1.79 2.45
N LEU A 352 -31.72 -2.77 2.35
CA LEU A 352 -30.66 -2.98 3.34
C LEU A 352 -29.63 -1.85 3.27
N ILE A 353 -29.24 -1.44 2.08
CA ILE A 353 -28.33 -0.30 1.89
C ILE A 353 -28.96 1.01 2.41
N ALA A 354 -30.25 1.20 2.21
CA ALA A 354 -30.98 2.37 2.76
C ALA A 354 -30.97 2.37 4.30
N ARG A 355 -31.14 1.21 4.95
CA ARG A 355 -31.01 1.09 6.41
C ARG A 355 -29.61 1.46 6.90
N MET A 356 -28.55 0.98 6.23
CA MET A 356 -27.16 1.32 6.55
C MET A 356 -26.89 2.81 6.36
N ARG A 357 -27.43 3.42 5.30
CA ARG A 357 -27.33 4.87 5.06
C ARG A 357 -28.01 5.70 6.14
N ALA A 358 -29.10 5.20 6.71
CA ALA A 358 -29.83 5.84 7.80
C ALA A 358 -29.20 5.65 9.18
N ASN A 359 -28.27 4.70 9.34
CA ASN A 359 -27.56 4.46 10.59
C ASN A 359 -26.67 5.66 10.93
N SER A 360 -26.68 6.09 12.19
CA SER A 360 -25.87 7.23 12.69
C SER A 360 -24.37 7.01 12.50
N LEU A 361 -23.88 5.76 12.58
CA LEU A 361 -22.49 5.40 12.30
C LEU A 361 -22.06 5.74 10.87
N PHE A 362 -22.98 5.69 9.89
CA PHE A 362 -22.63 6.06 8.51
C PHE A 362 -22.08 7.48 8.43
N ARG A 363 -22.61 8.41 9.24
CA ARG A 363 -22.09 9.79 9.28
C ARG A 363 -20.64 9.85 9.78
N ALA A 364 -20.29 9.02 10.73
CA ALA A 364 -18.91 8.95 11.29
C ALA A 364 -17.94 8.24 10.34
N LEU A 365 -18.43 7.28 9.56
CA LEU A 365 -17.63 6.42 8.70
C LEU A 365 -17.57 6.88 7.24
N ARG A 366 -18.36 7.86 6.84
CA ARG A 366 -18.43 8.34 5.45
C ARG A 366 -17.12 8.96 4.97
N VAL A 367 -16.84 8.78 3.69
CA VAL A 367 -15.65 9.35 3.03
C VAL A 367 -15.84 10.83 2.68
N ASP A 368 -14.74 11.50 2.38
CA ASP A 368 -14.68 12.87 1.91
C ASP A 368 -14.88 13.00 0.39
N ARG A 369 -14.84 14.24 -0.12
CA ARG A 369 -15.02 14.54 -1.54
C ARG A 369 -13.89 14.00 -2.42
N LEU A 370 -12.67 13.88 -1.89
CA LEU A 370 -11.51 13.42 -2.67
C LEU A 370 -11.61 11.93 -2.96
N THR A 371 -12.09 11.15 -1.99
CA THR A 371 -12.36 9.73 -2.16
C THR A 371 -13.48 9.50 -3.20
N TYR A 372 -14.55 10.32 -3.19
CA TYR A 372 -15.58 10.24 -4.23
C TYR A 372 -15.03 10.56 -5.60
N ALA A 373 -14.25 11.64 -5.76
CA ALA A 373 -13.62 11.99 -7.03
C ALA A 373 -12.70 10.89 -7.56
N ALA A 374 -11.88 10.31 -6.69
CA ALA A 374 -11.01 9.18 -7.05
C ALA A 374 -11.82 7.95 -7.51
N LEU A 375 -12.91 7.62 -6.79
CA LEU A 375 -13.80 6.52 -7.17
C LEU A 375 -14.52 6.79 -8.49
N GLU A 376 -15.03 8.00 -8.73
CA GLU A 376 -15.66 8.36 -10.01
C GLU A 376 -14.69 8.15 -11.17
N GLY A 377 -13.44 8.66 -11.06
CA GLY A 377 -12.41 8.48 -12.09
C GLY A 377 -12.13 7.00 -12.35
N THR A 378 -12.01 6.19 -11.29
CA THR A 378 -11.78 4.74 -11.40
C THR A 378 -12.97 4.02 -12.04
N LEU A 379 -14.21 4.27 -11.56
CA LEU A 379 -15.41 3.62 -12.06
C LEU A 379 -15.73 4.00 -13.51
N LEU A 380 -15.44 5.25 -13.92
CA LEU A 380 -15.57 5.68 -15.31
C LEU A 380 -14.63 4.91 -16.25
N ALA A 381 -13.42 4.54 -15.81
CA ALA A 381 -12.55 3.66 -16.57
C ALA A 381 -13.19 2.27 -16.79
N TYR A 382 -13.82 1.70 -15.76
CA TYR A 382 -14.58 0.44 -15.90
C TYR A 382 -15.78 0.59 -16.86
N VAL A 383 -16.54 1.69 -16.76
CA VAL A 383 -17.67 1.95 -17.66
C VAL A 383 -17.22 2.08 -19.11
N ARG A 384 -16.07 2.71 -19.34
CA ARG A 384 -15.45 2.84 -20.67
C ARG A 384 -14.73 1.58 -21.15
N ARG A 385 -14.62 0.56 -20.29
CA ARG A 385 -13.82 -0.67 -20.53
C ARG A 385 -12.32 -0.38 -20.75
N ASP A 386 -11.85 0.76 -20.27
CA ASP A 386 -10.45 1.18 -20.33
C ASP A 386 -9.70 0.68 -19.07
N HIS A 387 -9.54 -0.65 -19.00
CA HIS A 387 -8.92 -1.30 -17.86
C HIS A 387 -7.41 -0.99 -17.77
N ASP A 388 -6.75 -0.66 -18.87
CA ASP A 388 -5.31 -0.37 -18.90
C ASP A 388 -4.97 1.01 -18.32
N SER A 389 -5.95 1.91 -18.21
CA SER A 389 -5.77 3.16 -17.48
C SER A 389 -5.70 2.98 -15.96
N ILE A 390 -6.14 1.83 -15.43
CA ILE A 390 -6.06 1.48 -14.01
C ILE A 390 -4.74 0.73 -13.76
N PRO A 391 -3.77 1.32 -13.02
CA PRO A 391 -2.42 0.77 -12.93
C PRO A 391 -2.35 -0.68 -12.44
N ALA A 392 -3.11 -1.04 -11.40
CA ALA A 392 -3.13 -2.39 -10.87
C ALA A 392 -3.61 -3.42 -11.92
N LEU A 393 -4.65 -3.10 -12.70
CA LEU A 393 -5.16 -3.97 -13.75
C LEU A 393 -4.19 -4.08 -14.91
N ARG A 394 -3.58 -2.97 -15.33
CA ARG A 394 -2.52 -2.98 -16.35
C ARG A 394 -1.36 -3.87 -15.93
N MET A 395 -0.87 -3.76 -14.69
CA MET A 395 0.21 -4.59 -14.17
C MET A 395 -0.14 -6.08 -14.18
N MET A 396 -1.38 -6.46 -13.87
CA MET A 396 -1.83 -7.86 -13.96
C MET A 396 -1.85 -8.37 -15.41
N ARG A 397 -2.17 -7.53 -16.38
CA ARG A 397 -2.28 -7.89 -17.81
C ARG A 397 -0.94 -7.95 -18.54
N LEU A 398 0.13 -7.35 -17.99
CA LEU A 398 1.45 -7.43 -18.60
C LEU A 398 1.90 -8.88 -18.75
N SER A 399 2.26 -9.25 -19.97
CA SER A 399 2.84 -10.55 -20.27
C SER A 399 4.31 -10.63 -19.82
N LYS A 400 4.79 -11.84 -19.56
CA LYS A 400 6.21 -12.10 -19.30
C LYS A 400 7.13 -11.59 -20.42
N ALA A 401 6.68 -11.66 -21.68
CA ALA A 401 7.44 -11.19 -22.83
C ALA A 401 7.60 -9.66 -22.85
N GLU A 402 6.56 -8.90 -22.52
CA GLU A 402 6.64 -7.44 -22.42
C GLU A 402 7.57 -7.01 -21.30
N ILE A 403 7.48 -7.65 -20.14
CA ILE A 403 8.39 -7.41 -19.01
C ILE A 403 9.82 -7.78 -19.39
N GLY A 404 10.02 -8.93 -20.07
CA GLY A 404 11.31 -9.41 -20.54
C GLY A 404 12.01 -8.42 -21.47
N LYS A 405 11.32 -7.86 -22.43
CA LYS A 405 11.88 -6.83 -23.34
C LYS A 405 12.40 -5.61 -22.60
N ARG A 406 11.66 -5.13 -21.58
CA ARG A 406 12.11 -4.01 -20.74
C ARG A 406 13.33 -4.40 -19.89
N ALA A 407 13.31 -5.61 -19.32
CA ALA A 407 14.41 -6.13 -18.51
C ALA A 407 15.69 -6.30 -19.33
N GLU A 408 15.58 -6.81 -20.57
CA GLU A 408 16.69 -6.93 -21.52
C GLU A 408 17.30 -5.57 -21.89
N ALA A 409 16.46 -4.56 -22.13
CA ALA A 409 16.92 -3.21 -22.41
C ALA A 409 17.71 -2.63 -21.24
N ILE A 410 17.17 -2.71 -20.01
CA ILE A 410 17.87 -2.22 -18.82
C ILE A 410 19.18 -2.99 -18.57
N ALA A 411 19.15 -4.33 -18.66
CA ALA A 411 20.34 -5.16 -18.46
C ALA A 411 21.44 -4.83 -19.46
N GLY A 412 21.09 -4.56 -20.73
CA GLY A 412 22.02 -4.22 -21.79
C GLY A 412 22.73 -2.86 -21.60
N GLU A 413 22.10 -1.94 -20.87
CA GLU A 413 22.68 -0.62 -20.58
C GLU A 413 23.54 -0.60 -19.31
N ILE A 414 23.41 -1.59 -18.42
CA ILE A 414 24.24 -1.68 -17.20
C ILE A 414 25.63 -2.20 -17.58
N GLN A 415 26.59 -1.28 -17.70
CA GLN A 415 27.99 -1.60 -17.87
C GLN A 415 28.70 -1.41 -16.52
N SER A 416 29.10 -2.51 -15.88
CA SER A 416 29.66 -2.49 -14.54
C SER A 416 30.78 -3.51 -14.38
N ALA A 417 31.85 -3.12 -13.69
CA ALA A 417 32.92 -4.04 -13.30
C ALA A 417 32.61 -4.80 -11.98
N THR A 418 31.63 -4.35 -11.22
CA THR A 418 31.32 -4.86 -9.88
C THR A 418 29.92 -5.44 -9.76
N LEU A 419 28.97 -5.01 -10.60
CA LEU A 419 27.61 -5.55 -10.67
C LEU A 419 27.52 -6.65 -11.73
N ARG A 420 26.91 -7.75 -11.37
CA ARG A 420 26.49 -8.81 -12.29
C ARG A 420 24.96 -8.80 -12.37
N VAL A 421 24.44 -8.67 -13.57
CA VAL A 421 23.00 -8.68 -13.86
C VAL A 421 22.68 -9.90 -14.67
N GLU A 422 21.73 -10.69 -14.21
CA GLU A 422 21.23 -11.87 -14.88
C GLU A 422 19.72 -11.74 -15.08
N LEU A 423 19.22 -12.22 -16.22
CA LEU A 423 17.79 -12.32 -16.47
C LEU A 423 17.33 -13.73 -16.13
N ILE A 424 16.47 -13.83 -15.14
CA ILE A 424 15.91 -15.11 -14.70
C ILE A 424 14.39 -15.12 -14.80
N ASP A 425 13.84 -16.31 -14.98
CA ASP A 425 12.41 -16.52 -14.89
C ASP A 425 11.95 -16.46 -13.43
N GLY A 426 10.74 -15.96 -13.20
CA GLY A 426 10.19 -15.86 -11.88
C GLY A 426 8.69 -15.62 -11.87
N GLU A 427 8.17 -15.28 -10.70
CA GLU A 427 6.77 -15.05 -10.46
C GLU A 427 6.55 -13.72 -9.74
N SER A 428 5.59 -12.95 -10.24
CA SER A 428 5.00 -11.81 -9.53
C SER A 428 3.75 -12.27 -8.79
N VAL A 429 3.37 -11.57 -7.73
CA VAL A 429 2.16 -11.88 -6.96
C VAL A 429 1.20 -10.69 -6.96
N ILE A 430 -0.09 -10.97 -6.86
CA ILE A 430 -1.08 -9.89 -6.75
C ILE A 430 -0.93 -9.17 -5.41
N GLY A 431 -0.76 -9.91 -4.32
CA GLY A 431 -0.49 -9.34 -3.00
C GLY A 431 -1.53 -9.69 -1.95
N GLY A 432 -1.21 -9.39 -0.70
CA GLY A 432 -2.00 -9.78 0.45
C GLY A 432 -3.37 -9.11 0.52
N GLY A 433 -4.39 -9.89 0.86
CA GLY A 433 -5.78 -9.44 0.95
C GLY A 433 -6.54 -9.43 -0.37
N ALA A 434 -5.95 -10.03 -1.43
CA ALA A 434 -6.57 -10.25 -2.72
C ALA A 434 -5.83 -11.37 -3.46
N ALA A 435 -6.53 -12.45 -3.82
CA ALA A 435 -6.00 -13.61 -4.55
C ALA A 435 -4.63 -14.12 -4.03
N PRO A 436 -4.54 -14.63 -2.78
CA PRO A 436 -3.27 -14.89 -2.10
C PRO A 436 -2.40 -15.97 -2.76
N SER A 437 -2.97 -16.85 -3.54
CA SER A 437 -2.28 -17.90 -4.29
C SER A 437 -2.04 -17.58 -5.75
N ALA A 438 -2.51 -16.43 -6.22
CA ALA A 438 -2.35 -16.07 -7.64
C ALA A 438 -0.92 -15.59 -7.91
N VAL A 439 -0.26 -16.32 -8.80
CA VAL A 439 1.07 -15.97 -9.32
C VAL A 439 0.97 -15.63 -10.79
N LEU A 440 1.78 -14.69 -11.26
CA LEU A 440 1.84 -14.22 -12.63
C LEU A 440 3.26 -14.43 -13.15
N PRO A 441 3.47 -15.18 -14.25
CA PRO A 441 4.79 -15.39 -14.82
C PRO A 441 5.47 -14.06 -15.17
N THR A 442 6.73 -13.90 -14.74
CA THR A 442 7.52 -12.68 -14.98
C THR A 442 8.95 -12.97 -15.41
N ARG A 443 9.69 -11.93 -15.75
CA ARG A 443 11.11 -11.94 -16.02
C ARG A 443 11.80 -10.97 -15.06
N LEU A 444 12.74 -11.46 -14.29
CA LEU A 444 13.40 -10.71 -13.21
C LEU A 444 14.81 -10.28 -13.64
N LEU A 445 15.21 -9.09 -13.18
CA LEU A 445 16.60 -8.68 -13.13
C LEU A 445 17.19 -9.15 -11.79
N ALA A 446 18.04 -10.16 -11.80
CA ALA A 446 18.77 -10.65 -10.64
C ALA A 446 20.14 -9.95 -10.57
N ILE A 447 20.34 -9.14 -9.54
CA ILE A 447 21.54 -8.32 -9.37
C ILE A 447 22.36 -8.84 -8.21
N SER A 448 23.65 -9.04 -8.44
CA SER A 448 24.65 -9.32 -7.43
C SER A 448 25.81 -8.34 -7.55
N HIS A 449 26.51 -8.11 -6.46
CA HIS A 449 27.68 -7.21 -6.41
C HIS A 449 28.89 -7.96 -5.88
N LYS A 450 30.06 -7.69 -6.46
CA LYS A 450 31.31 -8.40 -6.12
C LYS A 450 31.71 -8.25 -4.64
N ASP A 451 31.44 -7.10 -4.04
CA ASP A 451 31.95 -6.73 -2.71
C ASP A 451 30.82 -6.47 -1.69
N LEU A 452 29.56 -6.43 -2.12
CA LEU A 452 28.40 -6.17 -1.26
C LEU A 452 27.53 -7.41 -1.18
N GLY A 453 27.07 -7.74 0.02
CA GLY A 453 26.01 -8.71 0.20
C GLY A 453 24.67 -8.19 -0.35
N ALA A 454 23.74 -9.10 -0.64
CA ALA A 454 22.45 -8.74 -1.21
C ALA A 454 21.63 -7.80 -0.29
N ASP A 455 21.68 -8.01 1.02
CA ASP A 455 20.98 -7.14 1.99
C ASP A 455 21.54 -5.72 2.01
N GLU A 456 22.88 -5.57 1.90
CA GLU A 456 23.51 -4.27 1.82
C GLU A 456 23.19 -3.56 0.50
N LEU A 457 23.21 -4.29 -0.62
CA LEU A 457 22.81 -3.77 -1.92
C LEU A 457 21.34 -3.30 -1.90
N ALA A 458 20.46 -4.11 -1.34
CA ALA A 458 19.06 -3.74 -1.17
C ALA A 458 18.88 -2.52 -0.23
N ALA A 459 19.69 -2.41 0.83
CA ALA A 459 19.67 -1.25 1.71
C ALA A 459 20.11 0.03 0.99
N ARG A 460 21.11 -0.03 0.10
CA ARG A 460 21.55 1.10 -0.73
C ARG A 460 20.49 1.52 -1.76
N LEU A 461 19.83 0.56 -2.40
CA LEU A 461 18.69 0.83 -3.27
C LEU A 461 17.54 1.51 -2.51
N ARG A 462 17.27 1.07 -1.29
CA ARG A 462 16.25 1.67 -0.41
C ARG A 462 16.61 3.08 0.05
N SER A 463 17.90 3.39 0.15
CA SER A 463 18.42 4.70 0.56
C SER A 463 18.65 5.65 -0.61
N SER A 464 18.35 5.25 -1.84
CA SER A 464 18.47 6.11 -3.03
C SER A 464 17.34 7.15 -3.10
N ASP A 465 17.44 8.06 -4.03
CA ASP A 465 16.42 9.05 -4.31
C ASP A 465 16.04 9.04 -5.81
N PRO A 466 14.82 8.53 -6.13
CA PRO A 466 13.84 7.91 -5.23
C PRO A 466 14.29 6.53 -4.70
N PRO A 467 13.76 6.10 -3.54
CA PRO A 467 14.00 4.76 -3.02
C PRO A 467 13.49 3.66 -3.95
N ILE A 468 14.29 2.61 -4.11
CA ILE A 468 13.89 1.41 -4.85
C ILE A 468 13.70 0.27 -3.86
N ILE A 469 12.51 -0.34 -3.88
CA ILE A 469 12.16 -1.47 -3.04
C ILE A 469 12.20 -2.74 -3.88
N ALA A 470 13.04 -3.69 -3.48
CA ALA A 470 13.31 -4.94 -4.18
C ALA A 470 13.15 -6.15 -3.26
N ARG A 471 13.14 -7.36 -3.84
CA ARG A 471 13.22 -8.62 -3.10
C ARG A 471 14.68 -9.04 -2.96
N VAL A 472 14.98 -9.78 -1.88
CA VAL A 472 16.27 -10.45 -1.71
C VAL A 472 15.99 -11.95 -1.62
N GLU A 473 16.50 -12.72 -2.56
CA GLU A 473 16.33 -14.17 -2.62
C GLU A 473 17.66 -14.82 -3.05
N GLU A 474 18.03 -15.91 -2.43
CA GLU A 474 19.24 -16.69 -2.76
C GLU A 474 20.52 -15.84 -2.88
N GLY A 475 20.68 -14.85 -2.00
CA GLY A 475 21.87 -13.97 -1.99
C GLY A 475 21.93 -12.97 -3.17
N ARG A 476 20.84 -12.74 -3.87
CA ARG A 476 20.70 -11.79 -4.98
C ARG A 476 19.56 -10.80 -4.72
N VAL A 477 19.69 -9.60 -5.25
CA VAL A 477 18.60 -8.62 -5.30
C VAL A 477 17.80 -8.86 -6.57
N LEU A 478 16.51 -9.04 -6.44
CA LEU A 478 15.60 -9.31 -7.56
C LEU A 478 14.73 -8.08 -7.80
N LEU A 479 14.77 -7.57 -9.03
CA LEU A 479 13.91 -6.49 -9.50
C LEU A 479 12.90 -7.04 -10.50
N ASP A 480 11.62 -6.81 -10.23
CA ASP A 480 10.51 -7.20 -11.09
C ASP A 480 9.88 -5.94 -11.72
N LEU A 481 10.03 -5.82 -13.03
CA LEU A 481 9.54 -4.66 -13.77
C LEU A 481 8.03 -4.66 -14.00
N ARG A 482 7.30 -5.71 -13.59
CA ARG A 482 5.84 -5.71 -13.57
C ARG A 482 5.28 -4.55 -12.76
N THR A 483 5.88 -4.27 -11.62
CA THR A 483 5.43 -3.24 -10.67
C THR A 483 6.17 -1.90 -10.81
N VAL A 484 7.16 -1.82 -11.71
CA VAL A 484 7.85 -0.59 -12.09
C VAL A 484 7.11 0.07 -13.24
N PHE A 485 6.73 1.34 -13.08
CA PHE A 485 6.11 2.09 -14.16
C PHE A 485 7.11 2.32 -15.30
N PRO A 486 6.72 2.22 -16.59
CA PRO A 486 7.67 2.37 -17.71
C PRO A 486 8.48 3.68 -17.69
N GLN A 487 7.86 4.78 -17.24
CA GLN A 487 8.54 6.07 -17.09
C GLN A 487 9.62 6.09 -15.98
N GLN A 488 9.67 5.07 -15.13
CA GLN A 488 10.67 4.91 -14.08
C GLN A 488 11.87 4.06 -14.52
N ASP A 489 11.84 3.42 -15.71
CA ASP A 489 12.90 2.52 -16.19
C ASP A 489 14.25 3.23 -16.24
N ARG A 490 14.29 4.44 -16.82
CA ARG A 490 15.51 5.25 -16.87
C ARG A 490 16.05 5.62 -15.48
N LEU A 491 15.17 6.01 -14.58
CA LEU A 491 15.52 6.38 -13.21
C LEU A 491 16.05 5.18 -12.42
N LEU A 492 15.44 3.99 -12.64
CA LEU A 492 15.92 2.73 -12.08
C LEU A 492 17.35 2.43 -12.56
N LEU A 493 17.62 2.52 -13.86
CA LEU A 493 18.93 2.33 -14.46
C LEU A 493 19.98 3.29 -13.90
N GLU A 494 19.69 4.60 -13.88
CA GLU A 494 20.58 5.63 -13.35
C GLU A 494 20.90 5.39 -11.88
N THR A 495 19.93 4.95 -11.07
CA THR A 495 20.12 4.68 -9.66
C THR A 495 21.02 3.46 -9.43
N ILE A 496 20.82 2.39 -10.20
CA ILE A 496 21.69 1.19 -10.13
C ILE A 496 23.13 1.56 -10.49
N SER A 497 23.33 2.35 -11.54
CA SER A 497 24.66 2.79 -11.99
C SER A 497 25.37 3.69 -10.96
N ARG A 498 24.65 4.53 -10.22
CA ARG A 498 25.22 5.39 -9.15
C ARG A 498 25.70 4.59 -7.92
N ILE A 499 25.12 3.43 -7.63
CA ILE A 499 25.57 2.60 -6.51
C ILE A 499 27.01 2.15 -6.74
N GLU A 500 27.41 1.94 -7.98
CA GLU A 500 28.77 1.58 -8.36
C GLU A 500 29.76 2.73 -8.17
N SER A 501 29.43 3.95 -8.65
CA SER A 501 30.32 5.10 -8.61
C SER A 501 30.68 5.53 -7.18
N ARG A 502 29.73 5.53 -6.25
CA ARG A 502 29.98 5.82 -4.82
C ARG A 502 30.93 4.82 -4.17
N ASN A 503 30.98 3.58 -4.60
CA ASN A 503 31.92 2.59 -4.08
C ASN A 503 33.35 2.84 -4.61
N ALA A 504 33.49 3.33 -5.82
CA ALA A 504 34.80 3.70 -6.39
C ALA A 504 35.40 4.89 -5.61
N GLU A 505 34.61 5.92 -5.31
CA GLU A 505 35.05 7.08 -4.54
C GLU A 505 35.48 6.72 -3.11
N VAL A 506 34.67 5.91 -2.40
CA VAL A 506 35.04 5.45 -1.04
C VAL A 506 36.27 4.55 -1.04
N ARG A 507 36.55 3.80 -2.11
CA ARG A 507 37.76 2.98 -2.25
C ARG A 507 38.99 3.85 -2.52
N ILE A 508 38.88 4.87 -3.35
CA ILE A 508 39.98 5.82 -3.63
C ILE A 508 40.32 6.55 -2.34
N GLN A 509 39.35 7.08 -1.61
CA GLN A 509 39.61 7.73 -0.31
C GLN A 509 40.23 6.79 0.74
N LYS A 510 39.78 5.51 0.80
CA LYS A 510 40.39 4.52 1.71
C LYS A 510 41.78 4.06 1.26
N ALA A 511 42.12 4.13 -0.03
CA ALA A 511 43.46 3.83 -0.53
C ALA A 511 44.41 4.99 -0.29
N GLU A 512 43.96 6.22 -0.46
CA GLU A 512 44.71 7.45 -0.18
C GLU A 512 45.00 7.64 1.32
N LEU A 513 44.13 7.17 2.21
CA LEU A 513 44.33 7.16 3.67
C LEU A 513 45.28 6.05 4.16
N LYS A 514 45.73 5.14 3.27
CA LYS A 514 46.66 4.04 3.60
C LYS A 514 48.05 4.22 3.00
N THR A 515 48.26 5.22 2.17
CA THR A 515 49.52 5.69 1.64
C THR A 515 49.98 6.92 2.39
#